data_07e3dc6b0cd73225391eb28863662800
#
_entry.id   07e3dc6b0cd73225391eb28863662800
#
_cell.length_a   1.000
_cell.length_b   1.000
_cell.length_c   1.000
_cell.angle_alpha   90.00
_cell.angle_beta   90.00
_cell.angle_gamma   90.00
#
_symmetry.space_group_name_H-M   'P 1'
#
loop_
_entity.id
_entity.type
_entity.pdbx_description
1 polymer ?
#
loop_
_entity_poly.entity_id
_entity_poly.type
_entity_poly.pdbx_seq_one_letter_code
_entity_poly.pdbx_strand_id
1 'polypeptide(L)'
;IKEYMGAALDLSPCIALKKLDIENLYGKDRSSIAKLDLNSQQKILELSLKAVKLSEDFVLPKSVQKVHVDGVSSKKLDLSNYKNLKEFSVEGSTENLQLNGCANLEKLDIEDYYLKTLNLSGCSELTEFDTLDQDNLKNIDFTGCKSLKKLRISSGGLKKLNLQECSKLKELEVNAGKLTDLKLPEKIQKITFENLLLTSLDLSKYNKLEEVYFEGEAPKLEKIKCVNTSLKIFDVDRFEKLEKLRELDLSNNKYLKEAEFAAYGYGTYVDPVIPNIERINLSGCKSLKTFACHKAPKLKTVNLTGCVNITELDVAYTGVGSVDISKYKKLVTYR
;
A
#
# COMPACT_ATOMS: atom_id res chain seq x y z
N ILE A 1 -36.46 5.05 -3.19
CA ILE A 1 -37.43 4.15 -3.82
C ILE A 1 -37.01 2.75 -3.48
N LYS A 2 -37.85 2.05 -2.73
CA LYS A 2 -37.63 0.65 -2.36
C LYS A 2 -38.52 -0.26 -3.21
N GLU A 3 -37.99 -1.42 -3.58
CA GLU A 3 -38.73 -2.48 -4.27
C GLU A 3 -39.41 -2.04 -5.59
N TYR A 4 -38.70 -1.24 -6.40
CA TYR A 4 -39.22 -0.88 -7.71
C TYR A 4 -39.06 -2.06 -8.70
N MET A 5 -40.18 -2.59 -9.18
CA MET A 5 -40.24 -3.74 -10.10
C MET A 5 -40.48 -3.36 -11.56
N GLY A 6 -40.49 -2.08 -11.90
CA GLY A 6 -40.72 -1.59 -13.26
C GLY A 6 -39.47 -1.61 -14.14
N ALA A 7 -39.70 -1.85 -15.45
CA ALA A 7 -38.61 -1.87 -16.44
C ALA A 7 -37.97 -0.49 -16.71
N ALA A 8 -38.65 0.60 -16.41
CA ALA A 8 -38.14 1.97 -16.56
C ALA A 8 -38.73 2.89 -15.49
N LEU A 9 -37.87 3.73 -14.91
CA LEU A 9 -38.24 4.76 -13.96
C LEU A 9 -38.12 6.12 -14.64
N ASP A 10 -39.25 6.78 -14.88
CA ASP A 10 -39.30 8.14 -15.45
C ASP A 10 -39.24 9.17 -14.31
N LEU A 11 -38.10 9.85 -14.19
CA LEU A 11 -37.88 10.95 -13.25
C LEU A 11 -37.91 12.31 -13.96
N SER A 12 -38.20 12.38 -15.26
CA SER A 12 -38.12 13.61 -16.04
C SER A 12 -38.87 14.82 -15.44
N PRO A 13 -40.04 14.64 -14.74
CA PRO A 13 -40.71 15.75 -14.07
C PRO A 13 -40.00 16.24 -12.80
N CYS A 14 -39.07 15.46 -12.25
CA CYS A 14 -38.46 15.73 -10.92
C CYS A 14 -37.21 16.62 -11.02
N ILE A 15 -37.28 17.76 -11.69
CA ILE A 15 -36.13 18.65 -11.97
C ILE A 15 -35.51 19.31 -10.74
N ALA A 16 -36.18 19.26 -9.59
CA ALA A 16 -35.69 19.82 -8.33
C ALA A 16 -35.00 18.76 -7.41
N LEU A 17 -34.91 17.50 -7.88
CA LEU A 17 -34.41 16.37 -7.11
C LEU A 17 -32.95 16.59 -6.71
N LYS A 18 -32.66 16.52 -5.39
CA LYS A 18 -31.33 16.68 -4.84
C LYS A 18 -30.72 15.38 -4.33
N LYS A 19 -31.57 14.43 -3.96
CA LYS A 19 -31.16 13.11 -3.44
C LYS A 19 -32.02 12.04 -4.08
N LEU A 20 -31.34 11.02 -4.61
CA LEU A 20 -32.00 9.83 -5.15
C LEU A 20 -31.39 8.60 -4.51
N ASP A 21 -32.24 7.80 -3.91
CA ASP A 21 -31.90 6.51 -3.34
C ASP A 21 -32.80 5.44 -3.94
N ILE A 22 -32.20 4.49 -4.65
CA ILE A 22 -32.89 3.35 -5.29
C ILE A 22 -32.29 2.08 -4.72
N GLU A 23 -33.12 1.28 -4.09
CA GLU A 23 -32.77 -0.01 -3.53
C GLU A 23 -33.71 -1.08 -4.10
N ASN A 24 -33.15 -2.07 -4.80
CA ASN A 24 -33.90 -3.20 -5.32
C ASN A 24 -33.69 -4.42 -4.41
N LEU A 25 -34.62 -4.63 -3.47
CA LEU A 25 -34.49 -5.62 -2.39
C LEU A 25 -34.78 -7.07 -2.79
N TYR A 26 -35.50 -7.33 -3.91
CA TYR A 26 -35.99 -8.65 -4.26
C TYR A 26 -35.96 -8.95 -5.77
N GLY A 27 -34.92 -9.67 -6.19
CA GLY A 27 -34.96 -10.34 -7.47
C GLY A 27 -33.93 -11.45 -7.53
N LYS A 28 -34.40 -12.73 -7.57
CA LYS A 28 -33.53 -13.87 -7.93
C LYS A 28 -32.90 -13.68 -9.31
N ASP A 29 -33.58 -12.97 -10.15
CA ASP A 29 -33.05 -12.30 -11.33
C ASP A 29 -32.83 -10.85 -10.90
N ARG A 30 -31.61 -10.37 -10.81
CA ARG A 30 -31.25 -8.95 -10.65
C ARG A 30 -31.87 -8.17 -11.80
N SER A 31 -33.23 -8.08 -11.79
CA SER A 31 -34.03 -7.46 -12.82
C SER A 31 -33.81 -5.97 -12.70
N SER A 32 -32.90 -5.57 -13.52
CA SER A 32 -32.42 -4.24 -13.74
C SER A 32 -33.58 -3.29 -13.93
N ILE A 33 -33.49 -2.13 -13.31
CA ILE A 33 -34.07 -0.96 -13.94
C ILE A 33 -33.37 -0.89 -15.30
N ALA A 34 -34.01 -1.41 -16.33
CA ALA A 34 -33.41 -1.61 -17.64
C ALA A 34 -32.94 -0.28 -18.26
N LYS A 35 -33.50 0.84 -17.78
CA LYS A 35 -33.10 2.17 -18.19
C LYS A 35 -33.40 3.19 -17.08
N LEU A 36 -32.35 3.67 -16.44
CA LEU A 36 -32.38 4.83 -15.56
C LEU A 36 -31.78 6.02 -16.33
N ASP A 37 -32.59 7.00 -16.68
CA ASP A 37 -32.14 8.23 -17.31
C ASP A 37 -32.19 9.37 -16.31
N LEU A 38 -31.01 9.96 -16.02
CA LEU A 38 -30.85 11.07 -15.10
C LEU A 38 -30.41 12.38 -15.79
N ASN A 39 -30.53 12.45 -17.13
CA ASN A 39 -30.07 13.61 -17.89
C ASN A 39 -30.81 14.91 -17.53
N SER A 40 -32.07 14.83 -17.10
CA SER A 40 -32.86 16.00 -16.68
C SER A 40 -32.63 16.42 -15.23
N GLN A 41 -32.01 15.56 -14.40
CA GLN A 41 -31.87 15.75 -12.95
C GLN A 41 -30.54 16.48 -12.58
N GLN A 42 -30.27 17.61 -13.15
CA GLN A 42 -29.01 18.35 -12.98
C GLN A 42 -28.79 18.97 -11.59
N LYS A 43 -29.70 18.72 -10.62
CA LYS A 43 -29.57 19.19 -9.23
C LYS A 43 -29.30 18.06 -8.22
N ILE A 44 -29.17 16.81 -8.66
CA ILE A 44 -28.84 15.70 -7.77
C ILE A 44 -27.43 15.90 -7.20
N LEU A 45 -27.35 15.92 -5.89
CA LEU A 45 -26.10 16.00 -5.12
C LEU A 45 -25.70 14.66 -4.53
N GLU A 46 -26.68 13.84 -4.14
CA GLU A 46 -26.47 12.53 -3.55
C GLU A 46 -27.22 11.46 -4.36
N LEU A 47 -26.52 10.41 -4.75
CA LEU A 47 -27.05 9.28 -5.47
C LEU A 47 -26.63 7.97 -4.80
N SER A 48 -27.60 7.14 -4.47
CA SER A 48 -27.38 5.77 -4.00
C SER A 48 -28.16 4.81 -4.89
N LEU A 49 -27.46 3.85 -5.49
CA LEU A 49 -28.01 2.82 -6.36
C LEU A 49 -27.59 1.46 -5.83
N LYS A 50 -28.53 0.69 -5.28
CA LYS A 50 -28.27 -0.65 -4.75
C LYS A 50 -28.99 -1.71 -5.57
N ALA A 51 -28.23 -2.75 -5.93
CA ALA A 51 -28.71 -3.86 -6.75
C ALA A 51 -29.35 -3.41 -8.08
N VAL A 52 -28.80 -2.37 -8.69
CA VAL A 52 -29.24 -1.80 -9.96
C VAL A 52 -28.26 -2.16 -11.07
N LYS A 53 -28.73 -2.80 -12.14
CA LYS A 53 -27.87 -3.03 -13.31
C LYS A 53 -27.82 -1.74 -14.14
N LEU A 54 -26.65 -1.14 -14.23
CA LEU A 54 -26.45 0.04 -15.06
C LEU A 54 -26.22 -0.38 -16.53
N SER A 55 -26.80 0.37 -17.47
CA SER A 55 -26.43 0.24 -18.88
C SER A 55 -25.01 0.77 -19.12
N GLU A 56 -24.38 0.32 -20.21
CA GLU A 56 -23.04 0.82 -20.60
C GLU A 56 -23.04 2.33 -20.88
N ASP A 57 -24.21 2.88 -21.26
CA ASP A 57 -24.40 4.31 -21.57
C ASP A 57 -24.90 5.13 -20.36
N PHE A 58 -24.89 4.56 -19.16
CA PHE A 58 -25.36 5.26 -17.97
C PHE A 58 -24.46 6.45 -17.62
N VAL A 59 -25.07 7.65 -17.55
CA VAL A 59 -24.38 8.89 -17.25
C VAL A 59 -24.95 9.51 -15.98
N LEU A 60 -24.09 9.83 -15.04
CA LEU A 60 -24.47 10.57 -13.84
C LEU A 60 -24.62 12.06 -14.11
N PRO A 61 -25.53 12.76 -13.40
CA PRO A 61 -25.57 14.23 -13.41
C PRO A 61 -24.23 14.82 -12.95
N LYS A 62 -23.74 15.84 -13.63
CA LYS A 62 -22.46 16.51 -13.28
C LYS A 62 -22.48 17.24 -11.93
N SER A 63 -23.67 17.42 -11.34
CA SER A 63 -23.87 18.04 -10.03
C SER A 63 -23.55 17.12 -8.85
N VAL A 64 -23.45 15.80 -9.06
CA VAL A 64 -23.30 14.84 -7.96
C VAL A 64 -22.04 15.11 -7.14
N GLN A 65 -22.20 15.04 -5.84
CA GLN A 65 -21.14 15.18 -4.85
C GLN A 65 -20.86 13.87 -4.11
N LYS A 66 -21.92 13.05 -3.90
CA LYS A 66 -21.82 11.75 -3.26
C LYS A 66 -22.49 10.71 -4.11
N VAL A 67 -21.78 9.65 -4.42
CA VAL A 67 -22.28 8.52 -5.20
C VAL A 67 -21.92 7.23 -4.49
N HIS A 68 -22.94 6.42 -4.25
CA HIS A 68 -22.79 5.06 -3.77
C HIS A 68 -23.45 4.11 -4.78
N VAL A 69 -22.72 3.11 -5.22
CA VAL A 69 -23.21 2.13 -6.21
C VAL A 69 -22.88 0.73 -5.72
N ASP A 70 -23.92 -0.05 -5.44
CA ASP A 70 -23.81 -1.42 -4.92
C ASP A 70 -24.45 -2.41 -5.90
N GLY A 71 -23.81 -3.55 -6.11
CA GLY A 71 -24.30 -4.62 -6.99
C GLY A 71 -24.18 -4.29 -8.48
N VAL A 72 -23.34 -3.34 -8.86
CA VAL A 72 -23.10 -3.00 -10.26
C VAL A 72 -22.21 -4.03 -10.93
N SER A 73 -22.67 -4.49 -12.11
CA SER A 73 -21.86 -5.29 -13.01
C SER A 73 -21.63 -4.50 -14.30
N SER A 74 -20.41 -4.01 -14.51
CA SER A 74 -20.06 -3.24 -15.69
C SER A 74 -18.62 -3.50 -16.11
N LYS A 75 -18.37 -3.63 -17.40
CA LYS A 75 -16.97 -3.70 -17.88
C LYS A 75 -16.22 -2.38 -17.68
N LYS A 76 -16.93 -1.26 -17.74
CA LYS A 76 -16.33 0.06 -17.57
C LYS A 76 -17.31 0.99 -16.86
N LEU A 77 -16.83 1.64 -15.81
CA LEU A 77 -17.52 2.77 -15.17
C LEU A 77 -16.67 4.01 -15.35
N ASP A 78 -17.19 4.98 -16.10
CA ASP A 78 -16.45 6.21 -16.43
C ASP A 78 -17.06 7.43 -15.74
N LEU A 79 -16.39 7.87 -14.68
CA LEU A 79 -16.72 9.07 -13.92
C LEU A 79 -15.65 10.15 -14.11
N SER A 80 -14.95 10.13 -15.23
CA SER A 80 -13.90 11.12 -15.49
C SER A 80 -14.44 12.56 -15.51
N ASN A 81 -13.67 13.47 -14.92
CA ASN A 81 -13.98 14.91 -14.84
C ASN A 81 -15.28 15.26 -14.08
N TYR A 82 -15.72 14.42 -13.15
CA TYR A 82 -16.78 14.78 -12.20
C TYR A 82 -16.23 15.69 -11.10
N LYS A 83 -16.03 16.95 -11.43
CA LYS A 83 -15.34 17.93 -10.57
C LYS A 83 -16.07 18.22 -9.25
N ASN A 84 -17.37 17.96 -9.17
CA ASN A 84 -18.14 18.14 -7.93
C ASN A 84 -18.12 16.91 -7.03
N LEU A 85 -17.65 15.75 -7.52
CA LEU A 85 -17.64 14.49 -6.80
C LEU A 85 -16.65 14.57 -5.63
N LYS A 86 -17.15 14.35 -4.42
CA LYS A 86 -16.39 14.37 -3.16
C LYS A 86 -16.27 12.99 -2.52
N GLU A 87 -17.32 12.20 -2.64
CA GLU A 87 -17.35 10.85 -2.04
C GLU A 87 -17.88 9.89 -3.12
N PHE A 88 -17.14 8.83 -3.34
CA PHE A 88 -17.53 7.75 -4.24
C PHE A 88 -17.30 6.40 -3.56
N SER A 89 -18.32 5.55 -3.59
CA SER A 89 -18.18 4.16 -3.19
C SER A 89 -18.83 3.24 -4.21
N VAL A 90 -18.16 2.13 -4.48
CA VAL A 90 -18.63 1.09 -5.39
C VAL A 90 -18.41 -0.28 -4.78
N GLU A 91 -19.48 -1.08 -4.80
CA GLU A 91 -19.45 -2.50 -4.49
C GLU A 91 -19.99 -3.26 -5.71
N GLY A 92 -19.24 -4.25 -6.23
CA GLY A 92 -19.72 -4.96 -7.41
C GLY A 92 -18.68 -5.71 -8.21
N SER A 93 -18.83 -5.64 -9.53
CA SER A 93 -17.95 -6.31 -10.49
C SER A 93 -17.62 -5.40 -11.67
N THR A 94 -16.84 -4.36 -11.41
CA THR A 94 -16.36 -3.41 -12.43
C THR A 94 -14.94 -3.76 -12.83
N GLU A 95 -14.69 -3.96 -14.13
CA GLU A 95 -13.31 -4.27 -14.57
C GLU A 95 -12.44 -3.03 -14.70
N ASN A 96 -13.01 -1.89 -15.11
CA ASN A 96 -12.28 -0.65 -15.38
C ASN A 96 -13.01 0.55 -14.78
N LEU A 97 -12.39 1.19 -13.79
CA LEU A 97 -12.94 2.37 -13.14
C LEU A 97 -12.10 3.60 -13.49
N GLN A 98 -12.77 4.63 -14.06
CA GLN A 98 -12.16 5.89 -14.44
C GLN A 98 -12.70 7.01 -13.54
N LEU A 99 -11.82 7.59 -12.74
CA LEU A 99 -12.09 8.72 -11.85
C LEU A 99 -11.14 9.89 -12.14
N ASN A 100 -10.41 9.82 -13.27
CA ASN A 100 -9.43 10.86 -13.61
C ASN A 100 -10.07 12.25 -13.71
N GLY A 101 -9.41 13.24 -13.13
CA GLY A 101 -9.89 14.62 -13.09
C GLY A 101 -11.03 14.89 -12.10
N CYS A 102 -11.38 13.96 -11.21
CA CYS A 102 -12.26 14.18 -10.05
C CYS A 102 -11.49 14.95 -8.97
N ALA A 103 -11.15 16.21 -9.24
CA ALA A 103 -10.20 16.98 -8.44
C ALA A 103 -10.63 17.16 -6.97
N ASN A 104 -11.94 17.18 -6.70
CA ASN A 104 -12.50 17.37 -5.35
C ASN A 104 -12.83 16.04 -4.65
N LEU A 105 -12.43 14.89 -5.21
CA LEU A 105 -12.66 13.59 -4.58
C LEU A 105 -11.82 13.47 -3.30
N GLU A 106 -12.51 13.40 -2.17
CA GLU A 106 -11.93 13.33 -0.82
C GLU A 106 -11.92 11.90 -0.28
N LYS A 107 -13.00 11.14 -0.60
CA LYS A 107 -13.20 9.77 -0.12
C LYS A 107 -13.51 8.83 -1.27
N LEU A 108 -12.83 7.71 -1.28
CA LEU A 108 -13.00 6.64 -2.25
C LEU A 108 -13.02 5.30 -1.51
N ASP A 109 -14.07 4.53 -1.76
CA ASP A 109 -14.24 3.19 -1.22
C ASP A 109 -14.57 2.22 -2.36
N ILE A 110 -13.79 1.15 -2.50
CA ILE A 110 -13.93 0.19 -3.59
C ILE A 110 -13.94 -1.23 -3.02
N GLU A 111 -15.10 -1.84 -2.98
CA GLU A 111 -15.29 -3.25 -2.64
C GLU A 111 -15.61 -4.05 -3.93
N ASP A 112 -14.63 -4.17 -4.83
CA ASP A 112 -14.78 -4.79 -6.13
C ASP A 112 -13.63 -5.73 -6.47
N TYR A 113 -13.83 -7.02 -6.33
CA TYR A 113 -12.82 -8.08 -6.57
C TYR A 113 -12.46 -8.31 -8.04
N TYR A 114 -13.15 -7.67 -8.99
CA TYR A 114 -12.93 -7.84 -10.42
C TYR A 114 -12.14 -6.71 -11.07
N LEU A 115 -11.82 -5.68 -10.30
CA LEU A 115 -11.17 -4.48 -10.81
C LEU A 115 -9.78 -4.81 -11.41
N LYS A 116 -9.59 -4.46 -12.69
CA LYS A 116 -8.33 -4.65 -13.43
C LYS A 116 -7.55 -3.36 -13.59
N THR A 117 -8.26 -2.24 -13.77
CA THR A 117 -7.66 -0.92 -13.94
C THR A 117 -8.40 0.15 -13.14
N LEU A 118 -7.65 0.99 -12.47
CA LEU A 118 -8.15 2.14 -11.72
C LEU A 118 -7.37 3.39 -12.12
N ASN A 119 -8.08 4.42 -12.59
CA ASN A 119 -7.47 5.68 -12.93
C ASN A 119 -7.91 6.77 -11.97
N LEU A 120 -7.00 7.23 -11.12
CA LEU A 120 -7.18 8.29 -10.13
C LEU A 120 -6.41 9.56 -10.51
N SER A 121 -5.91 9.65 -11.75
CA SER A 121 -5.08 10.81 -12.13
C SER A 121 -5.86 12.12 -11.97
N GLY A 122 -5.25 13.07 -11.29
CA GLY A 122 -5.86 14.38 -11.00
C GLY A 122 -6.86 14.40 -9.84
N CYS A 123 -7.02 13.32 -9.04
CA CYS A 123 -7.79 13.33 -7.79
C CYS A 123 -6.96 14.04 -6.70
N SER A 124 -6.83 15.36 -6.82
CA SER A 124 -5.87 16.14 -6.03
C SER A 124 -6.23 16.30 -4.55
N GLU A 125 -7.51 16.12 -4.18
CA GLU A 125 -7.98 16.24 -2.80
C GLU A 125 -8.08 14.88 -2.07
N LEU A 126 -7.81 13.75 -2.75
CA LEU A 126 -7.81 12.43 -2.12
C LEU A 126 -6.70 12.33 -1.08
N THR A 127 -7.05 12.07 0.18
CA THR A 127 -6.08 12.06 1.29
C THR A 127 -5.64 10.69 1.73
N GLU A 128 -6.51 9.70 1.61
CA GLU A 128 -6.24 8.30 1.99
C GLU A 128 -6.92 7.38 0.98
N PHE A 129 -6.29 6.26 0.70
CA PHE A 129 -6.87 5.23 -0.16
C PHE A 129 -6.37 3.84 0.25
N ASP A 130 -7.30 2.89 0.28
CA ASP A 130 -7.06 1.48 0.51
C ASP A 130 -7.69 0.67 -0.62
N THR A 131 -6.91 -0.19 -1.26
CA THR A 131 -7.46 -1.05 -2.34
C THR A 131 -8.16 -2.29 -1.80
N LEU A 132 -8.07 -2.57 -0.47
CA LEU A 132 -8.42 -3.87 0.07
C LEU A 132 -7.79 -5.01 -0.77
N ASP A 133 -8.38 -6.19 -0.82
CA ASP A 133 -7.81 -7.35 -1.52
C ASP A 133 -8.17 -7.37 -3.02
N GLN A 134 -7.49 -6.54 -3.82
CA GLN A 134 -7.73 -6.39 -5.26
C GLN A 134 -6.82 -7.30 -6.10
N ASP A 135 -6.99 -8.61 -6.03
CA ASP A 135 -6.13 -9.58 -6.70
C ASP A 135 -6.00 -9.41 -8.22
N ASN A 136 -7.03 -8.87 -8.86
CA ASN A 136 -7.08 -8.66 -10.31
C ASN A 136 -6.51 -7.32 -10.77
N LEU A 137 -6.27 -6.37 -9.86
CA LEU A 137 -5.80 -5.02 -10.21
C LEU A 137 -4.38 -5.08 -10.78
N LYS A 138 -4.24 -4.68 -12.05
CA LYS A 138 -2.98 -4.69 -12.80
C LYS A 138 -2.39 -3.31 -13.02
N ASN A 139 -3.25 -2.31 -13.10
CA ASN A 139 -2.86 -0.94 -13.36
C ASN A 139 -3.63 0.02 -12.46
N ILE A 140 -2.89 0.92 -11.84
CA ILE A 140 -3.43 2.03 -11.07
C ILE A 140 -2.64 3.29 -11.38
N ASP A 141 -3.33 4.41 -11.60
CA ASP A 141 -2.69 5.70 -11.90
C ASP A 141 -3.00 6.71 -10.81
N PHE A 142 -1.95 7.14 -10.09
CA PHE A 142 -1.99 8.15 -9.04
C PHE A 142 -1.41 9.51 -9.48
N THR A 143 -1.20 9.71 -10.77
CA THR A 143 -0.64 10.98 -11.29
C THR A 143 -1.47 12.17 -10.79
N GLY A 144 -0.84 13.14 -10.16
CA GLY A 144 -1.54 14.32 -9.62
C GLY A 144 -2.32 14.13 -8.32
N CYS A 145 -2.29 12.97 -7.65
CA CYS A 145 -2.88 12.76 -6.31
C CYS A 145 -2.02 13.42 -5.22
N LYS A 146 -1.91 14.75 -5.27
CA LYS A 146 -0.95 15.52 -4.46
C LYS A 146 -1.26 15.56 -2.98
N SER A 147 -2.54 15.39 -2.59
CA SER A 147 -2.96 15.42 -1.18
C SER A 147 -2.91 14.06 -0.48
N LEU A 148 -2.61 12.99 -1.20
CA LEU A 148 -2.56 11.64 -0.64
C LEU A 148 -1.49 11.55 0.46
N LYS A 149 -1.89 11.14 1.67
CA LYS A 149 -1.04 11.04 2.87
C LYS A 149 -0.78 9.60 3.27
N LYS A 150 -1.79 8.73 3.09
CA LYS A 150 -1.72 7.31 3.39
C LYS A 150 -2.24 6.51 2.20
N LEU A 151 -1.55 5.43 1.91
CA LEU A 151 -1.90 4.52 0.84
C LEU A 151 -1.65 3.09 1.29
N ARG A 152 -2.69 2.26 1.17
CA ARG A 152 -2.59 0.82 1.28
C ARG A 152 -2.93 0.19 -0.05
N ILE A 153 -2.05 -0.63 -0.57
CA ILE A 153 -2.21 -1.37 -1.81
C ILE A 153 -2.11 -2.86 -1.50
N SER A 154 -3.19 -3.60 -1.75
CA SER A 154 -3.20 -5.05 -1.77
C SER A 154 -3.60 -5.52 -3.17
N SER A 155 -2.66 -6.11 -3.92
CA SER A 155 -2.89 -6.49 -5.31
C SER A 155 -2.01 -7.63 -5.77
N GLY A 156 -2.63 -8.75 -6.12
CA GLY A 156 -1.95 -9.89 -6.74
C GLY A 156 -1.50 -9.67 -8.19
N GLY A 157 -2.01 -8.64 -8.87
CA GLY A 157 -1.78 -8.36 -10.29
C GLY A 157 -0.78 -7.26 -10.62
N LEU A 158 -0.50 -6.35 -9.69
CA LEU A 158 0.23 -5.12 -9.93
C LEU A 158 1.74 -5.38 -10.15
N LYS A 159 2.28 -4.91 -11.27
CA LYS A 159 3.71 -5.02 -11.59
C LYS A 159 4.48 -3.72 -11.42
N LYS A 160 3.81 -2.58 -11.53
CA LYS A 160 4.42 -1.25 -11.43
C LYS A 160 3.57 -0.33 -10.56
N LEU A 161 4.21 0.43 -9.69
CA LEU A 161 3.58 1.44 -8.85
C LEU A 161 4.41 2.72 -8.87
N ASN A 162 3.83 3.80 -9.42
CA ASN A 162 4.48 5.10 -9.46
C ASN A 162 3.73 6.10 -8.58
N LEU A 163 4.38 6.54 -7.50
CA LEU A 163 3.85 7.46 -6.49
C LEU A 163 4.65 8.77 -6.41
N GLN A 164 5.50 9.08 -7.40
CA GLN A 164 6.40 10.24 -7.34
C GLN A 164 5.65 11.56 -7.20
N GLU A 165 4.46 11.68 -7.79
CA GLU A 165 3.64 12.90 -7.71
C GLU A 165 2.78 13.00 -6.45
N CYS A 166 2.67 11.94 -5.65
CA CYS A 166 1.97 11.95 -4.36
C CYS A 166 2.80 12.68 -3.31
N SER A 167 3.03 13.97 -3.48
CA SER A 167 4.04 14.76 -2.75
C SER A 167 3.78 14.89 -1.23
N LYS A 168 2.57 14.58 -0.77
CA LYS A 168 2.21 14.56 0.66
C LYS A 168 2.17 13.14 1.25
N LEU A 169 2.45 12.09 0.45
CA LEU A 169 2.42 10.72 0.92
C LEU A 169 3.53 10.47 1.93
N LYS A 170 3.14 10.02 3.11
CA LYS A 170 4.03 9.71 4.23
C LYS A 170 4.03 8.25 4.60
N GLU A 171 2.90 7.58 4.45
CA GLU A 171 2.71 6.19 4.85
C GLU A 171 2.27 5.37 3.65
N LEU A 172 3.01 4.29 3.37
CA LEU A 172 2.71 3.31 2.33
C LEU A 172 2.74 1.92 2.93
N GLU A 173 1.67 1.18 2.70
CA GLU A 173 1.62 -0.26 2.89
C GLU A 173 1.36 -0.91 1.53
N VAL A 174 2.22 -1.84 1.12
CA VAL A 174 2.12 -2.46 -0.19
C VAL A 174 2.28 -3.98 -0.10
N ASN A 175 1.20 -4.68 -0.41
CA ASN A 175 1.13 -6.11 -0.61
C ASN A 175 0.96 -6.37 -2.12
N ALA A 176 2.05 -6.65 -2.81
CA ALA A 176 2.02 -6.79 -4.26
C ALA A 176 3.05 -7.82 -4.74
N GLY A 177 2.69 -9.08 -4.61
CA GLY A 177 3.54 -10.23 -4.93
C GLY A 177 4.04 -10.33 -6.38
N LYS A 178 3.66 -9.40 -7.28
CA LYS A 178 4.19 -9.28 -8.65
C LYS A 178 4.88 -7.96 -8.92
N LEU A 179 5.03 -7.10 -7.91
CA LEU A 179 5.62 -5.78 -8.07
C LEU A 179 7.13 -5.88 -8.38
N THR A 180 7.54 -5.29 -9.48
CA THR A 180 8.94 -5.25 -9.93
C THR A 180 9.46 -3.83 -10.17
N ASP A 181 8.58 -2.83 -10.20
CA ASP A 181 8.94 -1.42 -10.40
C ASP A 181 8.16 -0.55 -9.41
N LEU A 182 8.86 0.03 -8.45
CA LEU A 182 8.31 0.89 -7.40
C LEU A 182 9.00 2.24 -7.41
N LYS A 183 8.22 3.31 -7.60
CA LYS A 183 8.71 4.68 -7.50
C LYS A 183 7.96 5.41 -6.39
N LEU A 184 8.70 5.86 -5.37
CA LEU A 184 8.17 6.51 -4.17
C LEU A 184 8.36 8.02 -4.22
N PRO A 185 7.55 8.79 -3.48
CA PRO A 185 7.75 10.23 -3.32
C PRO A 185 8.89 10.52 -2.34
N GLU A 186 9.53 11.68 -2.48
CA GLU A 186 10.71 12.05 -1.67
C GLU A 186 10.45 12.16 -0.16
N LYS A 187 9.19 12.45 0.23
CA LYS A 187 8.83 12.73 1.63
C LYS A 187 8.26 11.52 2.37
N ILE A 188 8.38 10.32 1.79
CA ILE A 188 7.93 9.09 2.44
C ILE A 188 8.62 8.92 3.81
N GLN A 189 7.85 8.53 4.82
CA GLN A 189 8.32 8.38 6.20
C GLN A 189 8.23 6.94 6.70
N LYS A 190 7.17 6.24 6.30
CA LYS A 190 6.90 4.86 6.72
C LYS A 190 6.53 4.00 5.53
N ILE A 191 7.14 2.82 5.46
CA ILE A 191 6.80 1.82 4.45
C ILE A 191 6.64 0.46 5.13
N THR A 192 5.55 -0.22 4.81
CA THR A 192 5.35 -1.64 5.09
C THR A 192 5.31 -2.38 3.76
N PHE A 193 6.20 -3.34 3.61
CA PHE A 193 6.24 -4.23 2.45
C PHE A 193 5.68 -5.60 2.84
N GLU A 194 4.70 -6.06 2.07
CA GLU A 194 4.20 -7.41 2.16
C GLU A 194 4.36 -8.12 0.81
N ASN A 195 4.83 -9.36 0.80
CA ASN A 195 4.89 -10.21 -0.40
C ASN A 195 5.55 -9.55 -1.62
N LEU A 196 6.88 -9.38 -1.60
CA LEU A 196 7.64 -8.73 -2.67
C LEU A 196 8.28 -9.72 -3.65
N LEU A 197 8.28 -9.38 -4.96
CA LEU A 197 9.10 -10.07 -5.98
C LEU A 197 10.35 -9.28 -6.42
N LEU A 198 10.66 -8.17 -5.77
CA LEU A 198 11.87 -7.41 -6.03
C LEU A 198 13.12 -8.26 -5.76
N THR A 199 14.14 -8.12 -6.60
CA THR A 199 15.47 -8.74 -6.38
C THR A 199 16.38 -7.85 -5.56
N SER A 200 16.17 -6.54 -5.62
CA SER A 200 16.91 -5.55 -4.83
C SER A 200 16.02 -4.38 -4.46
N LEU A 201 16.28 -3.79 -3.31
CA LEU A 201 15.56 -2.62 -2.82
C LEU A 201 16.58 -1.58 -2.36
N ASP A 202 16.59 -0.40 -2.99
CA ASP A 202 17.43 0.72 -2.57
C ASP A 202 16.55 1.91 -2.15
N LEU A 203 16.51 2.17 -0.85
CA LEU A 203 15.76 3.24 -0.21
C LEU A 203 16.64 4.43 0.20
N SER A 204 17.92 4.44 -0.17
CA SER A 204 18.90 5.41 0.32
C SER A 204 18.62 6.87 -0.08
N LYS A 205 17.87 7.10 -1.15
CA LYS A 205 17.49 8.46 -1.58
C LYS A 205 16.38 9.10 -0.72
N TYR A 206 15.69 8.32 0.12
CA TYR A 206 14.53 8.81 0.90
C TYR A 206 14.98 9.28 2.29
N ASN A 207 15.57 10.46 2.38
CA ASN A 207 16.18 10.98 3.61
C ASN A 207 15.20 11.29 4.75
N LYS A 208 13.90 11.23 4.51
CA LYS A 208 12.84 11.36 5.52
C LYS A 208 12.28 10.02 5.98
N LEU A 209 12.75 8.91 5.43
CA LEU A 209 12.30 7.58 5.78
C LEU A 209 12.74 7.24 7.21
N GLU A 210 11.76 6.95 8.06
CA GLU A 210 11.94 6.69 9.49
C GLU A 210 11.68 5.24 9.86
N GLU A 211 10.73 4.61 9.16
CA GLU A 211 10.27 3.27 9.52
C GLU A 211 10.13 2.39 8.27
N VAL A 212 10.69 1.21 8.32
CA VAL A 212 10.58 0.18 7.28
C VAL A 212 10.21 -1.15 7.95
N TYR A 213 9.11 -1.71 7.52
CA TYR A 213 8.60 -3.00 7.96
C TYR A 213 8.51 -3.96 6.78
N PHE A 214 8.82 -5.20 7.05
CA PHE A 214 8.64 -6.27 6.08
C PHE A 214 7.73 -7.34 6.68
N GLU A 215 6.71 -7.76 5.92
CA GLU A 215 5.74 -8.78 6.30
C GLU A 215 5.54 -9.78 5.15
N GLY A 216 5.22 -11.04 5.45
CA GLY A 216 4.96 -12.07 4.44
C GLY A 216 6.22 -12.63 3.76
N GLU A 217 6.28 -12.66 2.43
CA GLU A 217 7.36 -13.33 1.68
C GLU A 217 8.11 -12.38 0.72
N ALA A 218 9.43 -12.54 0.62
CA ALA A 218 10.24 -11.92 -0.44
C ALA A 218 11.26 -12.92 -1.02
N PRO A 219 10.80 -13.93 -1.75
CA PRO A 219 11.61 -15.09 -2.13
C PRO A 219 12.75 -14.78 -3.11
N LYS A 220 12.79 -13.58 -3.69
CA LYS A 220 13.81 -13.16 -4.65
C LYS A 220 14.73 -12.06 -4.13
N LEU A 221 14.46 -11.48 -2.98
CA LEU A 221 15.17 -10.31 -2.48
C LEU A 221 16.59 -10.70 -2.03
N GLU A 222 17.60 -10.21 -2.74
CA GLU A 222 19.02 -10.51 -2.50
C GLU A 222 19.75 -9.38 -1.78
N LYS A 223 19.27 -8.14 -1.96
CA LYS A 223 19.94 -6.95 -1.45
C LYS A 223 18.98 -5.87 -1.00
N ILE A 224 19.22 -5.35 0.21
CA ILE A 224 18.53 -4.17 0.75
C ILE A 224 19.55 -3.09 1.08
N LYS A 225 19.27 -1.86 0.64
CA LYS A 225 20.00 -0.66 1.02
C LYS A 225 19.04 0.39 1.56
N CYS A 226 19.37 0.92 2.73
CA CYS A 226 18.68 2.05 3.33
C CYS A 226 19.75 2.93 4.02
N VAL A 227 20.59 3.58 3.21
CA VAL A 227 21.78 4.28 3.65
C VAL A 227 21.49 5.76 3.85
N ASN A 228 21.95 6.33 4.99
CA ASN A 228 21.86 7.77 5.26
C ASN A 228 20.44 8.35 5.20
N THR A 229 19.49 7.60 5.72
CA THR A 229 18.10 8.02 5.90
C THR A 229 17.88 8.50 7.34
N SER A 230 16.62 8.76 7.72
CA SER A 230 16.26 9.08 9.10
C SER A 230 15.78 7.85 9.87
N LEU A 231 16.19 6.67 9.46
CA LEU A 231 15.69 5.38 9.93
C LEU A 231 15.82 5.24 11.45
N LYS A 232 14.71 4.91 12.07
CA LYS A 232 14.56 4.63 13.52
C LYS A 232 14.24 3.17 13.76
N ILE A 233 13.44 2.59 12.84
CA ILE A 233 12.95 1.22 12.90
C ILE A 233 13.20 0.56 11.54
N PHE A 234 13.82 -0.61 11.58
CA PHE A 234 13.93 -1.54 10.46
C PHE A 234 13.55 -2.92 10.98
N ASP A 235 12.32 -3.32 10.68
CA ASP A 235 11.71 -4.51 11.24
C ASP A 235 11.49 -5.57 10.17
N VAL A 236 12.00 -6.76 10.42
CA VAL A 236 11.85 -7.94 9.57
C VAL A 236 11.23 -9.12 10.34
N ASP A 237 10.77 -8.91 11.57
CA ASP A 237 10.37 -9.97 12.50
C ASP A 237 9.09 -10.71 12.06
N ARG A 238 8.30 -10.08 11.19
CA ARG A 238 7.06 -10.67 10.64
C ARG A 238 7.27 -11.37 9.30
N PHE A 239 8.52 -11.50 8.88
CA PHE A 239 8.86 -12.23 7.67
C PHE A 239 8.95 -13.74 7.93
N GLU A 240 8.32 -14.55 7.07
CA GLU A 240 8.48 -15.97 7.18
C GLU A 240 9.93 -16.38 6.87
N LYS A 241 10.52 -15.93 5.75
CA LYS A 241 11.94 -16.14 5.43
C LYS A 241 12.43 -15.20 4.31
N LEU A 242 13.55 -14.51 4.55
CA LEU A 242 14.32 -13.81 3.52
C LEU A 242 15.44 -14.73 2.98
N GLU A 243 15.06 -15.85 2.39
CA GLU A 243 15.99 -16.94 2.03
C GLU A 243 17.11 -16.55 1.07
N LYS A 244 16.89 -15.54 0.23
CA LYS A 244 17.91 -15.08 -0.74
C LYS A 244 18.66 -13.85 -0.33
N LEU A 245 18.31 -13.22 0.78
CA LEU A 245 18.99 -12.00 1.22
C LEU A 245 20.45 -12.30 1.60
N ARG A 246 21.39 -11.63 0.92
CA ARG A 246 22.83 -11.76 1.11
C ARG A 246 23.49 -10.49 1.63
N GLU A 247 22.93 -9.34 1.28
CA GLU A 247 23.49 -8.04 1.64
C GLU A 247 22.43 -7.13 2.26
N LEU A 248 22.76 -6.57 3.43
CA LEU A 248 21.96 -5.56 4.11
C LEU A 248 22.87 -4.37 4.46
N ASP A 249 22.57 -3.19 3.90
CA ASP A 249 23.27 -1.96 4.21
C ASP A 249 22.33 -0.92 4.80
N LEU A 250 22.44 -0.72 6.10
CA LEU A 250 21.72 0.27 6.89
C LEU A 250 22.65 1.36 7.42
N SER A 251 23.80 1.58 6.79
CA SER A 251 24.83 2.49 7.29
C SER A 251 24.37 3.95 7.36
N ASN A 252 24.97 4.71 8.26
CA ASN A 252 24.73 6.13 8.50
C ASN A 252 23.29 6.49 8.97
N ASN A 253 22.54 5.53 9.49
CA ASN A 253 21.25 5.77 10.12
C ASN A 253 21.45 6.14 11.58
N LYS A 254 21.70 7.42 11.82
CA LYS A 254 22.08 7.94 13.12
C LYS A 254 21.03 7.79 14.22
N TYR A 255 19.77 7.55 13.87
CA TYR A 255 18.65 7.39 14.81
C TYR A 255 18.27 5.93 15.06
N LEU A 256 18.80 4.97 14.29
CA LEU A 256 18.56 3.55 14.47
C LEU A 256 19.11 3.09 15.82
N LYS A 257 18.26 2.52 16.66
CA LYS A 257 18.62 2.09 18.03
C LYS A 257 18.83 0.59 18.12
N GLU A 258 18.09 -0.16 17.35
CA GLU A 258 18.02 -1.62 17.39
C GLU A 258 18.13 -2.17 15.97
N ALA A 259 18.88 -3.23 15.80
CA ALA A 259 19.01 -3.99 14.55
C ALA A 259 19.04 -5.46 14.94
N GLU A 260 17.86 -6.04 15.05
CA GLU A 260 17.63 -7.41 15.46
C GLU A 260 17.10 -8.22 14.28
N PHE A 261 17.78 -9.33 13.97
CA PHE A 261 17.48 -10.21 12.84
C PHE A 261 17.34 -11.64 13.31
N ALA A 262 16.85 -11.78 14.54
CA ALA A 262 16.61 -13.04 15.18
C ALA A 262 15.10 -13.31 15.20
N ALA A 263 14.67 -14.45 14.72
CA ALA A 263 13.27 -14.81 14.86
C ALA A 263 12.90 -15.03 16.34
N TYR A 264 11.89 -14.32 16.81
CA TYR A 264 11.30 -14.56 18.13
C TYR A 264 10.22 -15.65 18.02
N GLY A 265 10.48 -16.81 18.64
CA GLY A 265 9.50 -17.88 18.73
C GLY A 265 9.46 -18.46 20.13
N TYR A 266 8.27 -18.85 20.59
CA TYR A 266 8.09 -19.64 21.82
C TYR A 266 8.56 -21.08 21.54
N GLY A 267 9.85 -21.36 21.83
CA GLY A 267 10.41 -22.71 21.72
C GLY A 267 11.87 -22.78 21.30
N THR A 268 12.47 -23.96 21.38
CA THR A 268 13.90 -24.21 21.11
C THR A 268 14.28 -24.25 19.62
N TYR A 269 13.30 -24.17 18.71
CA TYR A 269 13.51 -24.22 17.27
C TYR A 269 12.88 -23.00 16.60
N VAL A 270 13.66 -21.92 16.51
CA VAL A 270 13.28 -20.74 15.73
C VAL A 270 14.24 -20.64 14.56
N ASP A 271 13.69 -20.71 13.35
CA ASP A 271 14.47 -20.55 12.13
C ASP A 271 14.95 -19.10 12.00
N PRO A 272 16.17 -18.86 11.50
CA PRO A 272 16.66 -17.50 11.29
C PRO A 272 15.86 -16.80 10.19
N VAL A 273 15.51 -15.53 10.41
CA VAL A 273 14.78 -14.70 9.43
C VAL A 273 15.61 -14.49 8.16
N ILE A 274 16.94 -14.39 8.30
CA ILE A 274 17.89 -14.13 7.21
C ILE A 274 18.99 -15.22 7.12
N PRO A 275 18.65 -16.46 6.83
CA PRO A 275 19.58 -17.61 6.96
C PRO A 275 20.79 -17.54 6.02
N ASN A 276 20.70 -16.82 4.93
CA ASN A 276 21.74 -16.77 3.90
C ASN A 276 22.45 -15.41 3.81
N ILE A 277 22.26 -14.53 4.80
CA ILE A 277 22.95 -13.25 4.85
C ILE A 277 24.47 -13.45 4.91
N GLU A 278 25.20 -12.70 4.11
CA GLU A 278 26.66 -12.76 4.05
C GLU A 278 27.31 -11.49 4.61
N ARG A 279 26.67 -10.34 4.44
CA ARG A 279 27.19 -9.03 4.84
C ARG A 279 26.12 -8.13 5.42
N ILE A 280 26.41 -7.54 6.58
CA ILE A 280 25.60 -6.50 7.23
C ILE A 280 26.48 -5.28 7.47
N ASN A 281 26.04 -4.11 6.99
CA ASN A 281 26.72 -2.84 7.22
C ASN A 281 25.81 -1.90 8.03
N LEU A 282 26.25 -1.59 9.23
CA LEU A 282 25.62 -0.67 10.19
C LEU A 282 26.56 0.48 10.55
N SER A 283 27.65 0.68 9.77
CA SER A 283 28.63 1.73 10.08
C SER A 283 27.97 3.11 10.19
N GLY A 284 28.38 3.90 11.17
CA GLY A 284 27.84 5.24 11.41
C GLY A 284 26.45 5.29 12.06
N CYS A 285 25.87 4.16 12.47
CA CYS A 285 24.64 4.11 13.27
C CYS A 285 24.93 4.50 14.72
N LYS A 286 25.09 5.80 14.96
CA LYS A 286 25.60 6.33 16.23
C LYS A 286 24.70 6.06 17.44
N SER A 287 23.39 5.87 17.23
CA SER A 287 22.43 5.59 18.31
C SER A 287 22.23 4.11 18.56
N LEU A 288 22.86 3.23 17.77
CA LEU A 288 22.67 1.78 17.87
C LEU A 288 23.10 1.27 19.24
N LYS A 289 22.19 0.61 19.93
CA LYS A 289 22.35 -0.01 21.24
C LYS A 289 22.41 -1.53 21.15
N THR A 290 21.50 -2.09 20.37
CA THR A 290 21.38 -3.54 20.21
C THR A 290 21.64 -3.94 18.77
N PHE A 291 22.51 -4.92 18.59
CA PHE A 291 22.66 -5.68 17.37
C PHE A 291 22.58 -7.16 17.68
N ALA A 292 21.61 -7.84 17.06
CA ALA A 292 21.45 -9.28 17.17
C ALA A 292 21.25 -9.93 15.79
N CYS A 293 22.11 -10.88 15.46
CA CYS A 293 21.97 -11.71 14.27
C CYS A 293 22.55 -13.08 14.58
N HIS A 294 21.72 -13.96 15.12
CA HIS A 294 22.15 -15.31 15.45
C HIS A 294 21.63 -16.37 14.46
N LYS A 295 22.24 -17.54 14.44
CA LYS A 295 21.92 -18.64 13.52
C LYS A 295 22.01 -18.26 12.04
N ALA A 296 22.92 -17.37 11.69
CA ALA A 296 23.22 -16.97 10.31
C ALA A 296 24.62 -17.48 9.90
N PRO A 297 24.81 -18.75 9.60
CA PRO A 297 26.12 -19.36 9.42
C PRO A 297 26.91 -18.84 8.22
N LYS A 298 26.22 -18.19 7.25
CA LYS A 298 26.87 -17.57 6.11
C LYS A 298 27.32 -16.12 6.33
N LEU A 299 26.93 -15.51 7.46
CA LEU A 299 27.33 -14.15 7.78
C LEU A 299 28.84 -14.10 8.07
N LYS A 300 29.59 -13.45 7.19
CA LYS A 300 31.04 -13.32 7.27
C LYS A 300 31.50 -11.96 7.77
N THR A 301 30.71 -10.93 7.49
CA THR A 301 31.10 -9.55 7.76
C THR A 301 29.96 -8.76 8.38
N VAL A 302 30.25 -8.17 9.54
CA VAL A 302 29.41 -7.17 10.19
C VAL A 302 30.26 -5.92 10.38
N ASN A 303 29.86 -4.81 9.76
CA ASN A 303 30.56 -3.53 9.93
C ASN A 303 29.79 -2.64 10.90
N LEU A 304 30.33 -2.48 12.10
CA LEU A 304 29.81 -1.65 13.18
C LEU A 304 30.69 -0.41 13.44
N THR A 305 31.51 0.02 12.48
CA THR A 305 32.40 1.18 12.63
C THR A 305 31.59 2.43 12.97
N GLY A 306 31.94 3.10 14.09
CA GLY A 306 31.22 4.30 14.55
C GLY A 306 29.95 4.05 15.35
N CYS A 307 29.56 2.79 15.63
CA CYS A 307 28.45 2.43 16.52
C CYS A 307 28.93 2.45 17.98
N VAL A 308 29.17 3.63 18.51
CA VAL A 308 29.85 3.82 19.84
C VAL A 308 28.94 3.56 21.05
N ASN A 309 27.66 3.36 20.85
CA ASN A 309 26.65 3.22 21.92
C ASN A 309 26.14 1.78 22.11
N ILE A 310 26.77 0.79 21.47
CA ILE A 310 26.37 -0.61 21.60
C ILE A 310 26.47 -1.07 23.05
N THR A 311 25.37 -1.61 23.55
CA THR A 311 25.22 -2.23 24.88
C THR A 311 25.02 -3.74 24.77
N GLU A 312 24.45 -4.20 23.66
CA GLU A 312 24.17 -5.61 23.41
C GLU A 312 24.63 -6.01 22.00
N LEU A 313 25.38 -7.09 21.91
CA LEU A 313 25.94 -7.63 20.68
C LEU A 313 25.78 -9.15 20.68
N ASP A 314 24.94 -9.67 19.79
CA ASP A 314 24.78 -11.11 19.60
C ASP A 314 25.08 -11.51 18.16
N VAL A 315 26.12 -12.30 17.98
CA VAL A 315 26.56 -12.89 16.70
C VAL A 315 26.72 -14.41 16.84
N ALA A 316 26.04 -15.01 17.80
CA ALA A 316 26.15 -16.44 18.08
C ALA A 316 25.69 -17.28 16.88
N TYR A 317 26.42 -18.37 16.63
CA TYR A 317 26.14 -19.29 15.50
C TYR A 317 26.16 -18.61 14.13
N THR A 318 27.03 -17.62 13.96
CA THR A 318 27.30 -16.98 12.66
C THR A 318 28.68 -17.43 12.13
N GLY A 319 28.96 -17.08 10.86
CA GLY A 319 30.28 -17.30 10.25
C GLY A 319 31.27 -16.14 10.51
N VAL A 320 30.93 -15.20 11.38
CA VAL A 320 31.82 -14.09 11.75
C VAL A 320 32.99 -14.62 12.59
N GLY A 321 34.21 -14.49 12.09
CA GLY A 321 35.38 -15.05 12.75
C GLY A 321 35.76 -14.36 14.07
N SER A 322 35.65 -13.04 14.12
CA SER A 322 35.88 -12.26 15.35
C SER A 322 35.30 -10.86 15.21
N VAL A 323 34.88 -10.29 16.33
CA VAL A 323 34.45 -8.89 16.44
C VAL A 323 35.36 -8.21 17.44
N ASP A 324 36.01 -7.12 17.02
CA ASP A 324 36.81 -6.29 17.95
C ASP A 324 35.86 -5.49 18.86
N ILE A 325 35.60 -6.04 20.04
CA ILE A 325 34.73 -5.45 21.05
C ILE A 325 35.39 -4.36 21.88
N SER A 326 36.72 -4.17 21.79
CA SER A 326 37.46 -3.19 22.57
C SER A 326 36.98 -1.75 22.42
N LYS A 327 36.30 -1.48 21.31
CA LYS A 327 35.70 -0.17 20.94
C LYS A 327 34.37 0.13 21.62
N TYR A 328 33.69 -0.91 22.14
CA TYR A 328 32.32 -0.77 22.67
C TYR A 328 32.35 -0.65 24.20
N LYS A 329 32.72 0.50 24.69
CA LYS A 329 32.92 0.76 26.15
C LYS A 329 31.64 0.63 26.97
N LYS A 330 30.46 0.58 26.32
CA LYS A 330 29.14 0.44 26.95
C LYS A 330 28.58 -0.98 26.85
N LEU A 331 29.35 -1.90 26.28
CA LEU A 331 28.88 -3.27 26.05
C LEU A 331 28.64 -4.00 27.38
N VAL A 332 27.43 -4.51 27.55
CA VAL A 332 26.99 -5.27 28.72
C VAL A 332 26.84 -6.75 28.38
N THR A 333 26.27 -7.03 27.20
CA THR A 333 26.00 -8.41 26.74
C THR A 333 26.75 -8.67 25.44
N TYR A 334 27.48 -9.80 25.40
CA TYR A 334 28.13 -10.31 24.18
C TYR A 334 27.89 -11.83 24.08
N ARG A 335 27.42 -12.27 22.92
CA ARG A 335 27.20 -13.70 22.61
C ARG A 335 27.70 -14.04 21.21
#